data_d77ce0885bc14421a35e18769dcd3b89
#
_entry.id   d77ce0885bc14421a35e18769dcd3b89
#
_cell.length_a   1.000
_cell.length_b   1.000
_cell.length_c   1.000
_cell.angle_alpha   90.00
_cell.angle_beta   90.00
_cell.angle_gamma   90.00
#
_symmetry.space_group_name_H-M   'P 1'
#
loop_
_entity.id
_entity.type
_entity.pdbx_description
1 polymer ?
#
loop_
_entity_poly.entity_id
_entity_poly.type
_entity_poly.pdbx_seq_one_letter_code
_entity_poly.pdbx_strand_id
1 'polypeptide(L)'
;MVYGLPTASRFQHTPITCNSTSWTKLEGTTALTNRTGTELYNKGQSATAKLYLTYTYGGETPSGNSALVKYCKAIETGAYHFEPNGVGMTLWGRTQAATARVIVTEYGS
;
A
#
# COMPACT_ATOMS: atom_id res chain seq x y z
N MET A 1 4.76 9.88 22.47
CA MET A 1 3.62 9.20 21.97
C MET A 1 3.62 9.18 20.49
N VAL A 2 3.06 8.18 20.08
CA VAL A 2 3.00 8.01 18.67
C VAL A 2 1.73 8.60 18.18
N TYR A 3 1.75 9.81 17.91
CA TYR A 3 0.60 10.44 17.40
C TYR A 3 0.12 9.71 16.20
N GLY A 4 -1.06 9.55 16.00
CA GLY A 4 -1.63 9.00 14.81
C GLY A 4 -1.54 7.50 14.64
N LEU A 5 -0.56 6.88 15.21
CA LEU A 5 -0.48 5.44 15.15
C LEU A 5 -1.17 4.86 16.36
N PRO A 6 -2.03 3.88 16.18
CA PRO A 6 -2.63 3.19 17.32
C PRO A 6 -1.54 2.53 18.11
N THR A 7 -1.84 2.17 19.35
CA THR A 7 -0.93 1.41 20.18
C THR A 7 -0.80 0.02 19.55
N ALA A 8 0.12 -0.12 18.64
CA ALA A 8 0.34 -1.38 17.97
C ALA A 8 1.32 -2.21 18.78
N SER A 9 0.97 -3.44 19.08
CA SER A 9 1.89 -4.37 19.73
C SER A 9 2.63 -5.23 18.73
N ARG A 10 2.25 -5.20 17.46
CA ARG A 10 2.87 -6.00 16.41
C ARG A 10 2.95 -5.19 15.13
N PHE A 11 3.98 -5.46 14.36
CA PHE A 11 4.08 -4.89 13.02
C PHE A 11 4.84 -5.86 12.12
N GLN A 12 4.68 -5.66 10.82
CA GLN A 12 5.31 -6.50 9.81
C GLN A 12 5.77 -5.62 8.65
N HIS A 13 7.04 -5.70 8.31
CA HIS A 13 7.61 -4.99 7.17
C HIS A 13 7.68 -5.92 5.97
N THR A 14 7.31 -5.42 4.80
CA THR A 14 7.42 -6.18 3.56
C THR A 14 7.84 -5.25 2.43
N PRO A 15 9.00 -5.46 1.81
CA PRO A 15 9.35 -4.69 0.61
C PRO A 15 8.61 -5.29 -0.58
N ILE A 16 7.98 -4.43 -1.38
CA ILE A 16 7.18 -4.87 -2.51
C ILE A 16 7.54 -4.01 -3.72
N THR A 17 7.68 -4.65 -4.88
CA THR A 17 7.91 -3.94 -6.13
C THR A 17 6.60 -3.82 -6.88
N CYS A 18 6.20 -2.59 -7.17
CA CYS A 18 5.02 -2.31 -7.98
C CYS A 18 5.44 -1.95 -9.39
N ASN A 19 4.64 -2.34 -10.36
CA ASN A 19 4.90 -2.08 -11.77
C ASN A 19 3.72 -1.33 -12.40
N SER A 20 3.83 -1.04 -13.69
CA SER A 20 2.83 -0.26 -14.40
C SER A 20 1.79 -1.11 -15.13
N THR A 21 1.91 -2.41 -15.09
CA THR A 21 1.04 -3.30 -15.89
C THR A 21 -0.07 -3.96 -15.07
N SER A 22 0.11 -4.10 -13.76
CA SER A 22 -0.88 -4.77 -12.92
C SER A 22 -0.86 -4.20 -11.52
N TRP A 23 -1.96 -4.41 -10.81
CA TRP A 23 -2.06 -4.06 -9.39
C TRP A 23 -1.34 -5.10 -8.56
N THR A 24 -0.57 -4.64 -7.58
CA THR A 24 0.17 -5.51 -6.67
C THR A 24 -0.35 -5.29 -5.25
N LYS A 25 -0.62 -6.36 -4.53
CA LYS A 25 -1.04 -6.26 -3.13
C LYS A 25 0.03 -5.61 -2.29
N LEU A 26 -0.38 -4.70 -1.44
CA LEU A 26 0.54 -4.01 -0.51
C LEU A 26 0.39 -4.58 0.89
N GLU A 27 0.77 -5.84 1.03
CA GLU A 27 0.78 -6.53 2.32
C GLU A 27 1.75 -7.70 2.23
N GLY A 28 2.06 -8.32 3.36
CA GLY A 28 2.92 -9.50 3.38
C GLY A 28 2.26 -10.68 2.70
N THR A 29 3.00 -11.74 2.47
CA THR A 29 2.48 -12.99 1.91
C THR A 29 1.26 -13.45 2.68
N THR A 30 1.30 -13.27 4.01
CA THR A 30 0.13 -13.40 4.87
C THR A 30 -0.06 -12.07 5.54
N ALA A 31 -1.24 -11.49 5.40
CA ALA A 31 -1.54 -10.23 6.05
C ALA A 31 -1.39 -10.36 7.57
N LEU A 32 -0.93 -9.31 8.21
CA LEU A 32 -0.77 -9.32 9.66
C LEU A 32 -2.13 -9.54 10.33
N THR A 33 -2.21 -10.53 11.19
CA THR A 33 -3.42 -10.82 11.95
C THR A 33 -3.79 -9.61 12.80
N ASN A 34 -5.08 -9.28 12.83
CA ASN A 34 -5.59 -8.12 13.58
C ASN A 34 -4.93 -6.82 13.14
N ARG A 35 -4.63 -6.70 11.85
CA ARG A 35 -4.10 -5.46 11.30
C ARG A 35 -5.09 -4.32 11.50
N THR A 36 -4.57 -3.17 11.93
CA THR A 36 -5.36 -1.95 12.12
C THR A 36 -4.91 -0.82 11.22
N GLY A 37 -3.77 -0.96 10.57
CA GLY A 37 -3.29 0.07 9.67
C GLY A 37 -2.06 -0.38 8.89
N THR A 38 -1.76 0.37 7.84
CA THR A 38 -0.63 0.11 6.96
C THR A 38 0.06 1.42 6.63
N GLU A 39 1.37 1.48 6.84
CA GLU A 39 2.17 2.60 6.39
C GLU A 39 2.87 2.19 5.09
N LEU A 40 2.85 3.07 4.11
CA LEU A 40 3.48 2.87 2.83
C LEU A 40 4.57 3.92 2.64
N TYR A 41 5.75 3.48 2.27
CA TYR A 41 6.83 4.37 1.89
C TYR A 41 7.20 4.09 0.44
N ASN A 42 7.00 5.06 -0.44
CA ASN A 42 7.38 4.91 -1.82
C ASN A 42 8.87 5.26 -1.96
N LYS A 43 9.71 4.24 -1.85
CA LYS A 43 11.14 4.41 -1.99
C LYS A 43 11.51 4.77 -3.42
N GLY A 44 10.70 4.35 -4.40
CA GLY A 44 10.95 4.59 -5.80
C GLY A 44 12.12 3.79 -6.32
N GLN A 45 12.31 3.84 -7.60
CA GLN A 45 13.52 3.41 -8.28
C GLN A 45 13.93 4.46 -9.30
N SER A 46 13.00 5.36 -9.61
CA SER A 46 13.27 6.52 -10.42
C SER A 46 12.43 7.67 -9.89
N ALA A 47 12.85 8.89 -10.17
CA ALA A 47 12.17 10.08 -9.69
C ALA A 47 10.73 10.20 -10.21
N THR A 48 10.40 9.47 -11.25
CA THR A 48 9.07 9.53 -11.85
C THR A 48 8.16 8.38 -11.42
N ALA A 49 8.63 7.51 -10.54
CA ALA A 49 7.86 6.35 -10.12
C ALA A 49 6.82 6.72 -9.07
N LYS A 50 5.79 7.45 -9.50
CA LYS A 50 4.66 7.79 -8.65
C LYS A 50 3.83 6.53 -8.43
N LEU A 51 3.51 6.27 -7.17
CA LEU A 51 2.71 5.11 -6.79
C LEU A 51 1.24 5.50 -6.72
N TYR A 52 0.40 4.81 -7.45
CA TYR A 52 -1.04 4.95 -7.35
C TYR A 52 -1.58 3.86 -6.44
N LEU A 53 -2.44 4.25 -5.52
CA LEU A 53 -2.97 3.38 -4.49
C LEU A 53 -4.48 3.24 -4.65
N THR A 54 -4.98 2.03 -4.59
CA THR A 54 -6.41 1.76 -4.51
C THR A 54 -6.66 0.70 -3.45
N TYR A 55 -7.91 0.39 -3.19
CA TYR A 55 -8.26 -0.62 -2.21
C TYR A 55 -9.46 -1.42 -2.67
N THR A 56 -9.57 -2.63 -2.13
CA THR A 56 -10.71 -3.51 -2.36
C THR A 56 -11.11 -4.14 -1.03
N TYR A 57 -12.32 -4.67 -0.99
CA TYR A 57 -12.83 -5.38 0.16
C TYR A 57 -13.10 -6.83 -0.21
N GLY A 58 -13.06 -7.70 0.80
CA GLY A 58 -13.49 -9.07 0.64
C GLY A 58 -12.69 -9.91 -0.36
N GLY A 59 -11.43 -9.58 -0.57
CA GLY A 59 -10.58 -10.35 -1.47
C GLY A 59 -10.74 -10.06 -2.95
N GLU A 60 -11.51 -9.04 -3.30
CA GLU A 60 -11.64 -8.62 -4.69
C GLU A 60 -10.33 -8.11 -5.24
N THR A 61 -10.16 -8.18 -6.56
CA THR A 61 -9.00 -7.66 -7.26
C THR A 61 -9.41 -6.41 -8.02
N PRO A 62 -8.61 -5.33 -7.98
CA PRO A 62 -8.93 -4.14 -8.77
C PRO A 62 -8.91 -4.48 -10.26
N SER A 63 -9.81 -3.89 -11.03
CA SER A 63 -9.90 -4.15 -12.45
C SER A 63 -9.54 -2.93 -13.27
N GLY A 64 -8.60 -3.13 -14.20
CA GLY A 64 -8.29 -2.18 -15.23
C GLY A 64 -7.81 -0.82 -14.74
N ASN A 65 -7.82 0.13 -15.65
CA ASN A 65 -7.37 1.48 -15.36
C ASN A 65 -8.45 2.35 -14.74
N SER A 66 -9.68 1.92 -14.73
CA SER A 66 -10.76 2.70 -14.15
C SER A 66 -10.56 2.89 -12.65
N ALA A 67 -9.91 1.94 -12.00
CA ALA A 67 -9.60 2.06 -10.58
C ALA A 67 -8.60 3.19 -10.31
N LEU A 68 -7.69 3.46 -11.25
CA LEU A 68 -6.75 4.57 -11.11
C LEU A 68 -7.45 5.91 -11.04
N VAL A 69 -8.49 6.07 -11.83
CA VAL A 69 -9.21 7.33 -11.94
C VAL A 69 -10.17 7.53 -10.76
N LYS A 70 -10.79 6.45 -10.33
CA LYS A 70 -11.95 6.55 -9.45
C LYS A 70 -11.61 6.50 -7.96
N TYR A 71 -10.61 5.71 -7.58
CA TYR A 71 -10.35 5.46 -6.17
C TYR A 71 -8.89 5.61 -5.77
N CYS A 72 -8.04 6.10 -6.65
CA CYS A 72 -6.63 6.09 -6.35
C CYS A 72 -6.16 7.35 -5.65
N LYS A 73 -5.16 7.17 -4.82
CA LYS A 73 -4.37 8.23 -4.25
C LYS A 73 -2.97 8.10 -4.80
N ALA A 74 -2.33 9.21 -5.16
CA ALA A 74 -0.97 9.19 -5.67
C ALA A 74 0.01 9.46 -4.53
N ILE A 75 1.07 8.66 -4.47
CA ILE A 75 2.14 8.81 -3.49
C ILE A 75 3.43 9.05 -4.25
N GLU A 76 4.02 10.22 -4.05
CA GLU A 76 5.25 10.59 -4.72
C GLU A 76 6.44 9.79 -4.21
N THR A 77 7.51 9.71 -5.01
CA THR A 77 8.75 9.10 -4.56
C THR A 77 9.26 9.81 -3.33
N GLY A 78 9.63 9.05 -2.32
CA GLY A 78 10.12 9.60 -1.06
C GLY A 78 9.03 9.96 -0.08
N ALA A 79 7.77 9.81 -0.45
CA ALA A 79 6.65 10.16 0.43
C ALA A 79 6.13 8.94 1.18
N TYR A 80 5.48 9.22 2.31
CA TYR A 80 4.83 8.22 3.15
C TYR A 80 3.33 8.42 3.09
N HIS A 81 2.61 7.34 3.30
CA HIS A 81 1.16 7.39 3.45
C HIS A 81 0.74 6.34 4.46
N PHE A 82 -0.11 6.71 5.40
CA PHE A 82 -0.67 5.78 6.36
C PHE A 82 -2.15 5.60 6.06
N GLU A 83 -2.59 4.34 6.00
CA GLU A 83 -3.98 3.99 5.76
C GLU A 83 -4.48 3.15 6.93
N PRO A 84 -5.53 3.58 7.64
CA PRO A 84 -6.10 2.81 8.75
C PRO A 84 -6.99 1.69 8.19
N ASN A 85 -6.36 0.61 7.74
CA ASN A 85 -7.07 -0.49 7.11
C ASN A 85 -7.00 -1.78 7.94
N GLY A 86 -8.16 -2.34 8.24
CA GLY A 86 -8.24 -3.66 8.84
C GLY A 86 -7.98 -4.77 7.83
N VAL A 87 -8.09 -6.02 8.28
CA VAL A 87 -7.77 -7.18 7.46
C VAL A 87 -8.71 -7.35 6.28
N GLY A 88 -9.93 -6.88 6.40
CA GLY A 88 -10.92 -6.99 5.31
C GLY A 88 -10.72 -6.01 4.17
N MET A 89 -9.81 -5.05 4.32
CA MET A 89 -9.54 -4.06 3.29
C MET A 89 -8.11 -4.25 2.79
N THR A 90 -7.98 -4.57 1.51
CA THR A 90 -6.68 -4.79 0.88
C THR A 90 -6.27 -3.57 0.07
N LEU A 91 -5.04 -3.11 0.30
CA LEU A 91 -4.46 -2.03 -0.49
C LEU A 91 -3.71 -2.61 -1.68
N TRP A 92 -3.76 -1.90 -2.79
CA TRP A 92 -3.09 -2.30 -4.02
C TRP A 92 -2.33 -1.12 -4.59
N GLY A 93 -1.15 -1.38 -5.12
CA GLY A 93 -0.31 -0.36 -5.70
C GLY A 93 0.01 -0.63 -7.16
N ARG A 94 0.16 0.45 -7.91
CA ARG A 94 0.51 0.40 -9.32
C ARG A 94 1.21 1.70 -9.69
N THR A 95 2.20 1.64 -10.57
CA THR A 95 2.86 2.85 -11.05
C THR A 95 2.30 3.23 -12.40
N GLN A 96 2.58 4.44 -12.84
CA GLN A 96 2.14 4.90 -14.15
C GLN A 96 3.07 4.43 -15.26
N ALA A 97 4.37 4.47 -15.06
CA ALA A 97 5.32 4.23 -16.13
C ALA A 97 6.59 3.48 -15.74
N ALA A 98 6.93 3.40 -14.49
CA ALA A 98 8.20 2.78 -14.05
C ALA A 98 7.90 1.84 -12.89
N THR A 99 8.92 1.17 -12.38
CA THR A 99 8.73 0.37 -11.17
C THR A 99 9.00 1.23 -9.95
N ALA A 100 8.29 0.95 -8.87
CA ALA A 100 8.52 1.58 -7.59
C ALA A 100 8.73 0.52 -6.52
N ARG A 101 9.72 0.73 -5.67
CA ARG A 101 9.93 -0.09 -4.50
C ARG A 101 9.16 0.51 -3.34
N VAL A 102 8.28 -0.26 -2.77
CA VAL A 102 7.41 0.20 -1.70
C VAL A 102 7.74 -0.58 -0.44
N ILE A 103 7.99 0.12 0.65
CA ILE A 103 8.16 -0.52 1.94
C ILE A 103 6.81 -0.46 2.64
N VAL A 104 6.23 -1.62 2.86
CA VAL A 104 4.91 -1.76 3.46
C VAL A 104 5.09 -2.17 4.91
N THR A 105 4.56 -1.40 5.83
CA THR A 105 4.57 -1.74 7.24
C THR A 105 3.15 -1.88 7.73
N GLU A 106 2.77 -3.09 8.09
CA GLU A 106 1.47 -3.38 8.65
C GLU A 106 1.55 -3.30 10.17
N TYR A 107 0.57 -2.67 10.78
CA TYR A 107 0.48 -2.53 12.24
C TYR A 107 -0.76 -3.27 12.74
N GLY A 108 -0.64 -3.91 13.89
CA GLY A 108 -1.76 -4.63 14.48
C GLY A 108 -1.55 -4.89 15.97
N SER A 109 -2.43 -5.65 16.54
CA SER A 109 -2.37 -6.01 17.97
C SER A 109 -1.96 -7.46 18.18
#